data_4b37248502384d56212192eca43fd11c
#
_entry.id   4b37248502384d56212192eca43fd11c
#
_cell.length_a   1.000
_cell.length_b   1.000
_cell.length_c   1.000
_cell.angle_alpha   90.00
_cell.angle_beta   90.00
_cell.angle_gamma   90.00
#
_symmetry.space_group_name_H-M   'P 1'
#
loop_
_entity.id
_entity.type
_entity.pdbx_description
1 polymer ?
#
loop_
_entity_poly.entity_id
_entity_poly.type
_entity_poly.pdbx_seq_one_letter_code
_entity_poly.pdbx_strand_id
1 'polypeptide(L)'
;MNQAKTLGFTLKWQPIAAVQERSPAAAAGLRAGDRIVKVNDAPPGNLFTFDQRMVQLLRDQKKSVTLEVQRASPGQVEPETLTLDVALRMPERVSEPGMIGCLAIESLGLAINADPEIASVDPGSDAEKQGLQAGDGLLGGRYEIAAQFAQSDIFTAKSGSFTFGIGSKEWNAGTLQNTLQLAPAGSSFQFKVRKPGGNEQEVKLSSGVAANEFRTTRGIIPTPLEETYQTTSWSESFSVASSQIWKEGVRILRFLKKLVSGQISATNLGGPGTIATVATSEATEGTSRLLLFLTMLSANLAIVNFLPIPVLDGGHMVFLAYEGIFRRPVTEKVQVILTYAGLAFILGLMLFVIFLDVSRIKDWFF
;
A
#
# COMPACT_ATOMS: atom_id res chain seq x y z
N MET A 1 2.07 -21.12 -20.21
CA MET A 1 1.30 -20.87 -18.95
C MET A 1 2.10 -19.91 -18.09
N ASN A 2 1.47 -18.92 -17.51
CA ASN A 2 2.18 -17.89 -16.76
C ASN A 2 2.24 -18.29 -15.28
N GLN A 3 3.27 -19.03 -14.94
CA GLN A 3 3.48 -19.50 -13.57
C GLN A 3 3.82 -18.33 -12.65
N ALA A 4 3.37 -18.39 -11.40
CA ALA A 4 3.73 -17.43 -10.38
C ALA A 4 5.22 -17.53 -10.03
N LYS A 5 5.85 -16.41 -9.69
CA LYS A 5 7.23 -16.41 -9.23
C LYS A 5 7.29 -16.64 -7.73
N THR A 6 8.30 -17.36 -7.30
CA THR A 6 8.57 -17.62 -5.89
C THR A 6 10.03 -17.33 -5.57
N LEU A 7 10.31 -17.00 -4.32
CA LEU A 7 11.65 -16.90 -3.75
C LEU A 7 12.06 -18.19 -3.03
N GLY A 8 11.17 -19.21 -3.03
CA GLY A 8 11.42 -20.49 -2.40
C GLY A 8 11.20 -20.49 -0.88
N PHE A 9 10.44 -19.54 -0.36
CA PHE A 9 10.01 -19.55 1.04
C PHE A 9 8.59 -18.96 1.18
N THR A 10 7.94 -19.28 2.30
CA THR A 10 6.65 -18.70 2.68
C THR A 10 6.82 -17.87 3.96
N LEU A 11 5.99 -16.84 4.09
CA LEU A 11 5.98 -15.97 5.25
C LEU A 11 4.91 -16.40 6.26
N LYS A 12 5.14 -16.09 7.52
CA LYS A 12 4.21 -16.35 8.60
C LYS A 12 2.99 -15.45 8.50
N TRP A 13 1.81 -16.03 8.63
CA TRP A 13 0.56 -15.30 8.55
C TRP A 13 0.30 -14.49 9.82
N GLN A 14 -0.08 -13.23 9.67
CA GLN A 14 -0.63 -12.42 10.75
C GLN A 14 -2.09 -12.81 11.04
N PRO A 15 -2.66 -12.40 12.17
CA PRO A 15 -4.10 -12.47 12.37
C PRO A 15 -4.88 -11.70 11.30
N ILE A 16 -6.13 -12.09 11.08
CA ILE A 16 -7.04 -11.40 10.17
C ILE A 16 -7.12 -9.92 10.56
N ALA A 17 -6.76 -9.03 9.65
CA ALA A 17 -6.76 -7.59 9.89
C ALA A 17 -8.16 -6.98 9.78
N ALA A 18 -8.97 -7.48 8.84
CA ALA A 18 -10.34 -7.02 8.66
C ALA A 18 -11.20 -8.10 7.99
N VAL A 19 -12.49 -8.06 8.26
CA VAL A 19 -13.52 -8.89 7.62
C VAL A 19 -14.54 -7.96 6.98
N GLN A 20 -14.82 -8.18 5.70
CA GLN A 20 -15.78 -7.39 4.93
C GLN A 20 -17.20 -7.70 5.40
N GLU A 21 -17.99 -6.68 5.66
CA GLU A 21 -19.43 -6.85 5.97
C GLU A 21 -20.14 -7.58 4.83
N ARG A 22 -21.08 -8.44 5.18
CA ARG A 22 -21.87 -9.25 4.24
C ARG A 22 -21.03 -10.17 3.34
N SER A 23 -19.82 -10.52 3.78
CA SER A 23 -18.96 -11.49 3.10
C SER A 23 -19.21 -12.92 3.61
N PRO A 24 -18.74 -13.93 2.87
CA PRO A 24 -18.73 -15.32 3.35
C PRO A 24 -18.00 -15.48 4.68
N ALA A 25 -16.88 -14.80 4.88
CA ALA A 25 -16.13 -14.81 6.14
C ALA A 25 -16.95 -14.24 7.30
N ALA A 26 -17.65 -13.12 7.09
CA ALA A 26 -18.55 -12.54 8.10
C ALA A 26 -19.73 -13.48 8.43
N ALA A 27 -20.33 -14.10 7.41
CA ALA A 27 -21.45 -15.05 7.59
C ALA A 27 -21.04 -16.30 8.36
N ALA A 28 -19.79 -16.76 8.19
CA ALA A 28 -19.23 -17.89 8.94
C ALA A 28 -18.78 -17.52 10.37
N GLY A 29 -18.85 -16.25 10.76
CA GLY A 29 -18.48 -15.77 12.09
C GLY A 29 -16.98 -15.50 12.30
N LEU A 30 -16.19 -15.37 11.23
CA LEU A 30 -14.81 -14.90 11.30
C LEU A 30 -14.76 -13.44 11.77
N ARG A 31 -13.72 -13.10 12.53
CA ARG A 31 -13.51 -11.75 13.08
C ARG A 31 -12.08 -11.27 12.85
N ALA A 32 -11.90 -9.96 12.86
CA ALA A 32 -10.58 -9.37 12.97
C ALA A 32 -9.90 -9.86 14.27
N GLY A 33 -8.61 -10.21 14.18
CA GLY A 33 -7.85 -10.81 15.27
C GLY A 33 -7.80 -12.34 15.25
N ASP A 34 -8.67 -13.03 14.52
CA ASP A 34 -8.59 -14.49 14.36
C ASP A 34 -7.33 -14.88 13.60
N ARG A 35 -6.63 -15.91 14.07
CA ARG A 35 -5.44 -16.46 13.38
C ARG A 35 -5.82 -17.77 12.68
N ILE A 36 -5.70 -17.81 11.37
CA ILE A 36 -5.90 -19.04 10.59
C ILE A 36 -4.73 -19.99 10.82
N VAL A 37 -4.99 -21.19 11.30
CA VAL A 37 -3.99 -22.23 11.59
C VAL A 37 -4.05 -23.40 10.62
N LYS A 38 -5.24 -23.73 10.11
CA LYS A 38 -5.41 -24.77 9.08
C LYS A 38 -6.50 -24.40 8.08
N VAL A 39 -6.37 -24.98 6.91
CA VAL A 39 -7.30 -24.87 5.77
C VAL A 39 -7.52 -26.28 5.22
N ASN A 40 -8.73 -26.84 5.35
CA ASN A 40 -9.05 -28.23 5.01
C ASN A 40 -8.02 -29.22 5.62
N ASP A 41 -7.81 -29.12 6.93
CA ASP A 41 -6.90 -29.97 7.73
C ASP A 41 -5.38 -29.86 7.38
N ALA A 42 -5.00 -29.00 6.45
CA ALA A 42 -3.62 -28.73 6.07
C ALA A 42 -3.16 -27.34 6.57
N PRO A 43 -1.85 -27.11 6.72
CA PRO A 43 -1.34 -25.75 6.97
C PRO A 43 -1.83 -24.76 5.92
N PRO A 44 -2.01 -23.46 6.27
CA PRO A 44 -2.59 -22.47 5.35
C PRO A 44 -1.75 -22.24 4.09
N GLY A 45 -0.45 -22.56 4.13
CA GLY A 45 0.45 -22.45 2.99
C GLY A 45 0.84 -21.01 2.63
N ASN A 46 1.13 -20.79 1.36
CA ASN A 46 1.57 -19.48 0.90
C ASN A 46 0.41 -18.47 0.84
N LEU A 47 0.53 -17.37 1.60
CA LEU A 47 -0.47 -16.31 1.67
C LEU A 47 -0.70 -15.65 0.29
N PHE A 48 0.35 -15.50 -0.49
CA PHE A 48 0.30 -14.78 -1.76
C PHE A 48 -0.49 -15.51 -2.85
N THR A 49 -0.63 -16.83 -2.72
CA THR A 49 -1.39 -17.66 -3.67
C THR A 49 -2.68 -18.20 -3.06
N PHE A 50 -2.97 -17.81 -1.84
CA PHE A 50 -4.11 -18.34 -1.09
C PHE A 50 -5.46 -18.07 -1.76
N ASP A 51 -5.70 -16.81 -2.19
CA ASP A 51 -6.95 -16.46 -2.88
C ASP A 51 -7.10 -17.22 -4.20
N GLN A 52 -6.00 -17.45 -4.92
CA GLN A 52 -5.99 -18.25 -6.16
C GLN A 52 -6.39 -19.71 -5.89
N ARG A 53 -5.90 -20.28 -4.78
CA ARG A 53 -6.32 -21.63 -4.38
C ARG A 53 -7.82 -21.69 -4.06
N MET A 54 -8.36 -20.66 -3.40
CA MET A 54 -9.80 -20.59 -3.13
C MET A 54 -10.61 -20.52 -4.43
N VAL A 55 -10.17 -19.72 -5.39
CA VAL A 55 -10.78 -19.64 -6.72
C VAL A 55 -10.66 -20.97 -7.47
N GLN A 56 -9.54 -21.70 -7.33
CA GLN A 56 -9.38 -23.01 -7.94
C GLN A 56 -10.34 -24.03 -7.33
N LEU A 57 -10.52 -24.03 -6.00
CA LEU A 57 -11.51 -24.88 -5.34
C LEU A 57 -12.93 -24.63 -5.89
N LEU A 58 -13.29 -23.36 -6.14
CA LEU A 58 -14.57 -23.03 -6.79
C LEU A 58 -14.70 -23.60 -8.19
N ARG A 59 -13.64 -23.56 -9.00
CA ARG A 59 -13.61 -24.17 -10.34
C ARG A 59 -13.74 -25.69 -10.26
N ASP A 60 -13.20 -26.31 -9.22
CA ASP A 60 -13.32 -27.73 -8.92
C ASP A 60 -14.66 -28.06 -8.22
N GLN A 61 -15.65 -27.15 -8.34
CA GLN A 61 -17.00 -27.29 -7.80
C GLN A 61 -17.11 -27.40 -6.27
N LYS A 62 -16.06 -27.07 -5.54
CA LYS A 62 -16.13 -26.90 -4.08
C LYS A 62 -16.79 -25.56 -3.74
N LYS A 63 -17.81 -25.60 -2.88
CA LYS A 63 -18.58 -24.42 -2.52
C LYS A 63 -18.13 -23.76 -1.22
N SER A 64 -17.39 -24.48 -0.40
CA SER A 64 -16.89 -24.01 0.89
C SER A 64 -15.49 -24.53 1.18
N VAL A 65 -14.87 -23.94 2.18
CA VAL A 65 -13.58 -24.32 2.75
C VAL A 65 -13.69 -24.33 4.26
N THR A 66 -13.13 -25.35 4.90
CA THR A 66 -13.05 -25.45 6.35
C THR A 66 -11.82 -24.73 6.86
N LEU A 67 -11.99 -23.75 7.73
CA LEU A 67 -10.92 -23.00 8.38
C LEU A 67 -10.85 -23.34 9.87
N GLU A 68 -9.70 -23.77 10.35
CA GLU A 68 -9.40 -23.83 11.78
C GLU A 68 -8.72 -22.54 12.18
N VAL A 69 -9.32 -21.82 13.12
CA VAL A 69 -8.82 -20.50 13.56
C VAL A 69 -8.63 -20.47 15.07
N GLN A 70 -7.64 -19.74 15.53
CA GLN A 70 -7.40 -19.42 16.93
C GLN A 70 -7.89 -18.00 17.21
N ARG A 71 -8.77 -17.87 18.20
CA ARG A 71 -9.35 -16.61 18.65
C ARG A 71 -8.88 -16.30 20.06
N ALA A 72 -8.20 -15.17 20.22
CA ALA A 72 -7.85 -14.65 21.52
C ALA A 72 -9.07 -13.96 22.15
N SER A 73 -9.48 -14.39 23.34
CA SER A 73 -10.55 -13.75 24.10
C SER A 73 -9.96 -13.00 25.31
N PRO A 74 -10.45 -11.80 25.64
CA PRO A 74 -9.96 -11.05 26.80
C PRO A 74 -10.16 -11.88 28.08
N GLY A 75 -9.08 -12.11 28.83
CA GLY A 75 -9.11 -12.85 30.09
C GLY A 75 -8.85 -14.36 30.01
N GLN A 76 -8.66 -14.92 28.82
CA GLN A 76 -8.23 -16.31 28.63
C GLN A 76 -6.72 -16.37 28.33
N VAL A 77 -6.02 -17.33 28.95
CA VAL A 77 -4.57 -17.54 28.76
C VAL A 77 -4.30 -18.28 27.45
N GLU A 78 -5.20 -19.18 27.05
CA GLU A 78 -5.09 -19.93 25.80
C GLU A 78 -6.14 -19.47 24.80
N PRO A 79 -5.79 -19.34 23.50
CA PRO A 79 -6.75 -18.97 22.47
C PRO A 79 -7.73 -20.13 22.22
N GLU A 80 -8.99 -19.79 22.04
CA GLU A 80 -10.02 -20.74 21.63
C GLU A 80 -9.80 -21.18 20.19
N THR A 81 -9.82 -22.48 19.96
CA THR A 81 -9.75 -23.03 18.58
C THR A 81 -11.16 -23.29 18.06
N LEU A 82 -11.48 -22.65 16.94
CA LEU A 82 -12.77 -22.75 16.26
C LEU A 82 -12.59 -23.36 14.88
N THR A 83 -13.48 -24.27 14.50
CA THR A 83 -13.57 -24.81 13.15
C THR A 83 -14.79 -24.21 12.46
N LEU A 84 -14.56 -23.47 11.37
CA LEU A 84 -15.58 -22.72 10.65
C LEU A 84 -15.62 -23.16 9.18
N ASP A 85 -16.82 -23.45 8.68
CA ASP A 85 -17.03 -23.72 7.26
C ASP A 85 -17.43 -22.43 6.56
N VAL A 86 -16.57 -21.96 5.65
CA VAL A 86 -16.70 -20.66 5.00
C VAL A 86 -17.06 -20.89 3.53
N ALA A 87 -18.19 -20.35 3.11
CA ALA A 87 -18.58 -20.38 1.72
C ALA A 87 -17.57 -19.64 0.84
N LEU A 88 -17.35 -20.12 -0.37
CA LEU A 88 -16.50 -19.49 -1.35
C LEU A 88 -17.34 -18.68 -2.34
N ARG A 89 -16.86 -17.51 -2.73
CA ARG A 89 -17.44 -16.70 -3.82
C ARG A 89 -16.41 -16.41 -4.90
N MET A 90 -16.88 -16.22 -6.12
CA MET A 90 -15.99 -15.69 -7.16
C MET A 90 -15.65 -14.24 -6.86
N PRO A 91 -14.38 -13.84 -6.92
CA PRO A 91 -13.99 -12.45 -6.80
C PRO A 91 -14.69 -11.60 -7.87
N GLU A 92 -15.32 -10.49 -7.47
CA GLU A 92 -15.95 -9.55 -8.39
C GLU A 92 -14.92 -8.74 -9.19
N ARG A 93 -13.74 -8.59 -8.63
CA ARG A 93 -12.60 -7.89 -9.23
C ARG A 93 -11.36 -8.75 -9.13
N VAL A 94 -10.49 -8.62 -10.13
CA VAL A 94 -9.10 -9.08 -9.95
C VAL A 94 -8.48 -8.09 -8.97
N SER A 95 -8.27 -8.51 -7.71
CA SER A 95 -7.53 -7.67 -6.77
C SER A 95 -6.13 -7.47 -7.32
N GLU A 96 -5.83 -6.26 -7.74
CA GLU A 96 -4.44 -5.87 -7.79
C GLU A 96 -3.92 -5.95 -6.34
N PRO A 97 -2.78 -6.59 -6.10
CA PRO A 97 -2.17 -6.56 -4.78
C PRO A 97 -2.04 -5.09 -4.40
N GLY A 98 -2.79 -4.65 -3.38
CA GLY A 98 -2.77 -3.26 -2.98
C GLY A 98 -1.34 -2.85 -2.71
N MET A 99 -0.86 -1.81 -3.35
CA MET A 99 0.52 -1.33 -3.19
C MET A 99 0.81 -0.94 -1.73
N ILE A 100 -0.22 -0.76 -0.92
CA ILE A 100 -0.11 -0.36 0.49
C ILE A 100 -1.21 -1.07 1.29
N GLY A 101 -0.83 -1.97 2.20
CA GLY A 101 -1.75 -2.56 3.16
C GLY A 101 -1.79 -4.10 3.17
N CYS A 102 -2.84 -4.62 3.75
CA CYS A 102 -3.09 -6.05 3.85
C CYS A 102 -3.49 -6.66 2.50
N LEU A 103 -3.15 -7.93 2.32
CA LEU A 103 -3.62 -8.72 1.17
C LEU A 103 -5.11 -9.00 1.34
N ALA A 104 -5.90 -8.67 0.33
CA ALA A 104 -7.30 -9.00 0.28
C ALA A 104 -7.49 -10.42 -0.24
N ILE A 105 -8.26 -11.23 0.48
CA ILE A 105 -8.73 -12.54 0.07
C ILE A 105 -10.20 -12.38 -0.32
N GLU A 106 -10.43 -11.99 -1.56
CA GLU A 106 -11.77 -11.61 -2.04
C GLU A 106 -12.74 -12.76 -2.10
N SER A 107 -12.24 -13.97 -2.37
CA SER A 107 -13.04 -15.19 -2.37
C SER A 107 -13.72 -15.48 -1.03
N LEU A 108 -13.15 -15.01 0.07
CA LEU A 108 -13.70 -15.13 1.43
C LEU A 108 -14.23 -13.79 1.96
N GLY A 109 -13.70 -12.67 1.47
CA GLY A 109 -14.01 -11.32 1.94
C GLY A 109 -13.31 -10.97 3.25
N LEU A 110 -12.02 -11.26 3.35
CA LEU A 110 -11.17 -10.88 4.48
C LEU A 110 -9.86 -10.24 3.99
N ALA A 111 -9.20 -9.54 4.89
CA ALA A 111 -7.87 -8.97 4.66
C ALA A 111 -6.88 -9.50 5.70
N ILE A 112 -5.70 -9.89 5.25
CA ILE A 112 -4.66 -10.47 6.08
C ILE A 112 -3.29 -9.97 5.62
N ASN A 113 -2.31 -9.95 6.53
CA ASN A 113 -0.93 -9.62 6.22
C ASN A 113 0.01 -10.77 6.61
N ALA A 114 1.26 -10.68 6.20
CA ALA A 114 2.30 -11.61 6.63
C ALA A 114 3.31 -10.90 7.53
N ASP A 115 3.85 -11.62 8.50
CA ASP A 115 5.03 -11.18 9.24
C ASP A 115 6.28 -11.27 8.36
N PRO A 116 7.28 -10.43 8.52
CA PRO A 116 8.58 -10.57 7.87
C PRO A 116 9.41 -11.70 8.50
N GLU A 117 8.79 -12.82 8.80
CA GLU A 117 9.36 -14.04 9.36
C GLU A 117 9.07 -15.22 8.45
N ILE A 118 10.07 -16.01 8.14
CA ILE A 118 9.95 -17.18 7.29
C ILE A 118 9.21 -18.29 8.05
N ALA A 119 8.09 -18.75 7.49
CA ALA A 119 7.31 -19.85 8.05
C ALA A 119 7.84 -21.22 7.56
N SER A 120 8.20 -21.29 6.28
CA SER A 120 8.77 -22.51 5.68
C SER A 120 9.64 -22.16 4.49
N VAL A 121 10.56 -23.06 4.15
CA VAL A 121 11.42 -22.96 2.97
C VAL A 121 11.12 -24.16 2.07
N ASP A 122 11.00 -23.93 0.76
CA ASP A 122 10.67 -24.94 -0.22
C ASP A 122 11.90 -25.83 -0.47
N PRO A 123 11.78 -27.17 -0.41
CA PRO A 123 12.88 -28.07 -0.68
C PRO A 123 13.45 -27.88 -2.09
N GLY A 124 14.78 -27.88 -2.23
CA GLY A 124 15.50 -27.72 -3.50
C GLY A 124 15.51 -26.26 -4.02
N SER A 125 14.89 -25.32 -3.32
CA SER A 125 14.84 -23.91 -3.70
C SER A 125 16.20 -23.22 -3.56
N ASP A 126 16.32 -22.03 -4.16
CA ASP A 126 17.48 -21.17 -3.97
C ASP A 126 17.59 -20.69 -2.51
N ALA A 127 16.45 -20.47 -1.85
CA ALA A 127 16.39 -20.11 -0.44
C ALA A 127 17.00 -21.18 0.47
N GLU A 128 16.69 -22.46 0.23
CA GLU A 128 17.30 -23.58 0.98
C GLU A 128 18.81 -23.66 0.75
N LYS A 129 19.25 -23.52 -0.51
CA LYS A 129 20.69 -23.54 -0.87
C LYS A 129 21.47 -22.40 -0.20
N GLN A 130 20.83 -21.26 0.02
CA GLN A 130 21.40 -20.12 0.72
C GLN A 130 21.28 -20.24 2.25
N GLY A 131 20.77 -21.36 2.77
CA GLY A 131 20.69 -21.66 4.17
C GLY A 131 19.60 -20.92 4.95
N LEU A 132 18.53 -20.48 4.25
CA LEU A 132 17.34 -19.94 4.92
C LEU A 132 16.56 -21.05 5.62
N GLN A 133 15.97 -20.73 6.76
CA GLN A 133 15.20 -21.66 7.58
C GLN A 133 13.94 -21.01 8.15
N ALA A 134 12.98 -21.81 8.59
CA ALA A 134 11.84 -21.34 9.34
C ALA A 134 12.28 -20.60 10.62
N GLY A 135 11.67 -19.49 10.94
CA GLY A 135 12.04 -18.61 12.05
C GLY A 135 13.07 -17.52 11.71
N ASP A 136 13.63 -17.54 10.50
CA ASP A 136 14.48 -16.45 10.03
C ASP A 136 13.63 -15.17 9.83
N GLY A 137 14.09 -14.04 10.35
CA GLY A 137 13.42 -12.75 10.22
C GLY A 137 14.02 -11.91 9.09
N LEU A 138 13.19 -11.44 8.17
CA LEU A 138 13.60 -10.52 7.11
C LEU A 138 13.68 -9.09 7.69
N LEU A 139 14.83 -8.42 7.56
CA LEU A 139 15.03 -7.05 8.06
C LEU A 139 14.92 -5.98 6.99
N GLY A 140 15.18 -6.36 5.76
CA GLY A 140 15.18 -5.49 4.62
C GLY A 140 15.68 -6.21 3.39
N GLY A 141 15.61 -5.57 2.25
CA GLY A 141 16.08 -6.16 1.02
C GLY A 141 16.23 -5.16 -0.10
N ARG A 142 16.88 -5.61 -1.14
CA ARG A 142 17.12 -4.89 -2.38
C ARG A 142 16.78 -5.81 -3.54
N TYR A 143 16.21 -5.25 -4.59
CA TYR A 143 16.04 -5.98 -5.84
C TYR A 143 16.77 -5.28 -6.98
N GLU A 144 17.23 -6.07 -7.92
CA GLU A 144 17.86 -5.61 -9.16
C GLU A 144 17.22 -6.33 -10.34
N ILE A 145 16.73 -5.59 -11.29
CA ILE A 145 16.20 -6.13 -12.53
C ILE A 145 17.35 -6.63 -13.40
N ALA A 146 17.17 -7.77 -14.05
CA ALA A 146 18.15 -8.35 -14.94
C ALA A 146 18.60 -7.33 -16.01
N ALA A 147 19.91 -7.19 -16.24
CA ALA A 147 20.52 -6.14 -17.07
C ALA A 147 19.93 -6.07 -18.49
N GLN A 148 19.54 -7.21 -19.06
CA GLN A 148 18.90 -7.29 -20.38
C GLN A 148 17.56 -6.55 -20.47
N PHE A 149 16.89 -6.28 -19.34
CA PHE A 149 15.63 -5.54 -19.27
C PHE A 149 15.80 -4.13 -18.71
N ALA A 150 17.01 -3.77 -18.27
CA ALA A 150 17.29 -2.46 -17.68
C ALA A 150 17.15 -1.28 -18.66
N GLN A 151 17.12 -1.57 -19.96
CA GLN A 151 16.92 -0.56 -21.03
C GLN A 151 15.47 -0.51 -21.54
N SER A 152 14.58 -1.31 -20.99
CA SER A 152 13.17 -1.36 -21.40
C SER A 152 12.39 -0.25 -20.72
N ASP A 153 11.63 0.53 -21.47
CA ASP A 153 10.74 1.60 -20.96
C ASP A 153 9.56 1.06 -20.15
N ILE A 154 9.36 -0.27 -20.16
CA ILE A 154 8.30 -0.95 -19.42
C ILE A 154 8.58 -0.94 -17.90
N PHE A 155 9.84 -0.80 -17.49
CA PHE A 155 10.24 -0.84 -16.08
C PHE A 155 10.70 0.54 -15.61
N THR A 156 9.85 1.23 -14.90
CA THR A 156 10.13 2.56 -14.33
C THR A 156 11.19 2.54 -13.22
N ALA A 157 11.35 1.39 -12.54
CA ALA A 157 12.36 1.21 -11.49
C ALA A 157 13.26 0.02 -11.82
N LYS A 158 14.54 0.28 -12.08
CA LYS A 158 15.56 -0.73 -12.41
C LYS A 158 16.11 -1.45 -11.18
N SER A 159 16.05 -0.82 -10.04
CA SER A 159 16.44 -1.35 -8.74
C SER A 159 15.62 -0.64 -7.65
N GLY A 160 15.51 -1.25 -6.51
CA GLY A 160 14.86 -0.66 -5.35
C GLY A 160 15.29 -1.35 -4.06
N SER A 161 15.09 -0.68 -2.94
CA SER A 161 15.32 -1.23 -1.62
C SER A 161 14.00 -1.35 -0.86
N PHE A 162 13.88 -2.41 -0.10
CA PHE A 162 12.82 -2.58 0.89
C PHE A 162 13.48 -2.42 2.26
N THR A 163 12.98 -1.50 3.05
CA THR A 163 13.35 -1.42 4.47
C THR A 163 12.16 -1.86 5.30
N PHE A 164 12.32 -2.89 6.08
CA PHE A 164 11.31 -3.33 7.01
C PHE A 164 12.00 -3.89 8.26
N GLY A 165 11.59 -3.44 9.42
CA GLY A 165 11.98 -4.05 10.69
C GLY A 165 10.88 -5.00 11.17
N ILE A 166 11.23 -6.02 11.94
CA ILE A 166 10.24 -6.84 12.64
C ILE A 166 9.35 -5.92 13.47
N GLY A 167 8.05 -5.89 13.16
CA GLY A 167 7.08 -5.01 13.82
C GLY A 167 7.02 -3.57 13.27
N SER A 168 7.73 -3.23 12.18
CA SER A 168 7.62 -1.90 11.57
C SER A 168 6.25 -1.73 10.89
N LYS A 169 5.67 -0.52 10.99
CA LYS A 169 4.44 -0.15 10.28
C LYS A 169 4.64 -0.05 8.75
N GLU A 170 5.88 -0.06 8.29
CA GLU A 170 6.25 0.09 6.88
C GLU A 170 6.33 -1.24 6.14
N TRP A 171 6.32 -2.36 6.87
CA TRP A 171 6.30 -3.68 6.26
C TRP A 171 5.01 -3.92 5.48
N ASN A 172 5.15 -4.28 4.23
CA ASN A 172 4.03 -4.64 3.36
C ASN A 172 4.38 -5.84 2.50
N ALA A 173 3.84 -6.99 2.89
CA ALA A 173 4.01 -8.24 2.15
C ALA A 173 3.48 -8.14 0.70
N GLY A 174 2.43 -7.35 0.47
CA GLY A 174 1.88 -7.11 -0.86
C GLY A 174 2.86 -6.41 -1.80
N THR A 175 3.64 -5.45 -1.29
CA THR A 175 4.68 -4.76 -2.08
C THR A 175 5.78 -5.74 -2.51
N LEU A 176 6.27 -6.58 -1.59
CA LEU A 176 7.25 -7.60 -1.93
C LEU A 176 6.71 -8.55 -3.01
N GLN A 177 5.49 -9.04 -2.84
CA GLN A 177 4.85 -9.95 -3.78
C GLN A 177 4.66 -9.30 -5.15
N ASN A 178 4.15 -8.07 -5.20
CA ASN A 178 3.96 -7.36 -6.46
C ASN A 178 5.29 -7.15 -7.19
N THR A 179 6.31 -6.69 -6.49
CA THR A 179 7.66 -6.52 -7.07
C THR A 179 8.21 -7.85 -7.60
N LEU A 180 8.05 -8.94 -6.84
CA LEU A 180 8.48 -10.27 -7.29
C LEU A 180 7.76 -10.72 -8.56
N GLN A 181 6.43 -10.54 -8.62
CA GLN A 181 5.64 -10.97 -9.77
C GLN A 181 5.90 -10.12 -11.02
N LEU A 182 6.15 -8.81 -10.86
CA LEU A 182 6.46 -7.90 -11.97
C LEU A 182 7.92 -7.99 -12.42
N ALA A 183 8.86 -8.33 -11.55
CA ALA A 183 10.26 -8.42 -11.89
C ALA A 183 10.49 -9.41 -13.07
N PRO A 184 11.30 -9.05 -14.09
CA PRO A 184 11.63 -9.95 -15.19
C PRO A 184 12.36 -11.22 -14.74
N ALA A 185 12.33 -12.26 -15.56
CA ALA A 185 13.12 -13.46 -15.30
C ALA A 185 14.62 -13.11 -15.21
N GLY A 186 15.32 -13.72 -14.23
CA GLY A 186 16.74 -13.43 -13.97
C GLY A 186 16.99 -12.21 -13.08
N SER A 187 15.94 -11.55 -12.58
CA SER A 187 16.07 -10.53 -11.55
C SER A 187 16.52 -11.14 -10.22
N SER A 188 17.34 -10.41 -9.46
CA SER A 188 17.87 -10.84 -8.18
C SER A 188 17.28 -10.03 -7.02
N PHE A 189 17.12 -10.72 -5.90
CA PHE A 189 16.63 -10.17 -4.65
C PHE A 189 17.67 -10.42 -3.56
N GLN A 190 18.17 -9.39 -2.94
CA GLN A 190 19.08 -9.49 -1.78
C GLN A 190 18.28 -9.16 -0.53
N PHE A 191 18.38 -10.02 0.48
CA PHE A 191 17.72 -9.81 1.77
C PHE A 191 18.74 -9.76 2.88
N LYS A 192 18.55 -8.85 3.82
CA LYS A 192 19.20 -8.88 5.11
C LYS A 192 18.33 -9.70 6.06
N VAL A 193 18.85 -10.79 6.54
CA VAL A 193 18.12 -11.80 7.32
C VAL A 193 18.73 -11.93 8.70
N ARG A 194 17.89 -11.95 9.72
CA ARG A 194 18.28 -12.23 11.11
C ARG A 194 17.92 -13.65 11.47
N LYS A 195 18.90 -14.44 11.86
CA LYS A 195 18.72 -15.79 12.37
C LYS A 195 18.11 -15.77 13.79
N PRO A 196 17.41 -16.83 14.22
CA PRO A 196 16.87 -16.94 15.58
C PRO A 196 17.93 -16.70 16.68
N GLY A 197 19.21 -16.98 16.40
CA GLY A 197 20.35 -16.72 17.28
C GLY A 197 20.86 -15.26 17.29
N GLY A 198 20.18 -14.33 16.58
CA GLY A 198 20.51 -12.91 16.54
C GLY A 198 21.57 -12.52 15.49
N ASN A 199 22.24 -13.47 14.85
CA ASN A 199 23.20 -13.20 13.78
C ASN A 199 22.49 -12.69 12.52
N GLU A 200 23.06 -11.69 11.88
CA GLU A 200 22.56 -11.14 10.62
C GLU A 200 23.42 -11.62 9.45
N GLN A 201 22.78 -11.96 8.34
CA GLN A 201 23.45 -12.32 7.11
C GLN A 201 22.75 -11.70 5.92
N GLU A 202 23.49 -11.49 4.84
CA GLU A 202 22.91 -11.13 3.54
C GLU A 202 22.77 -12.37 2.68
N VAL A 203 21.60 -12.51 2.05
CA VAL A 203 21.26 -13.65 1.21
C VAL A 203 20.80 -13.12 -0.13
N LYS A 204 21.38 -13.64 -1.22
CA LYS A 204 20.98 -13.29 -2.59
C LYS A 204 20.16 -14.42 -3.18
N LEU A 205 18.92 -14.10 -3.57
CA LEU A 205 17.98 -15.06 -4.14
C LEU A 205 17.64 -14.68 -5.58
N SER A 206 17.50 -15.68 -6.41
CA SER A 206 16.95 -15.55 -7.75
C SER A 206 15.46 -15.91 -7.72
N SER A 207 14.64 -15.19 -8.48
CA SER A 207 13.23 -15.55 -8.61
C SER A 207 13.09 -16.87 -9.36
N GLY A 208 12.59 -17.88 -8.69
CA GLY A 208 12.18 -19.16 -9.28
C GLY A 208 10.75 -19.09 -9.82
N VAL A 209 10.31 -20.17 -10.44
CA VAL A 209 8.96 -20.35 -10.93
C VAL A 209 8.28 -21.42 -10.06
N ALA A 210 7.13 -21.08 -9.49
CA ALA A 210 6.37 -22.03 -8.69
C ALA A 210 5.77 -23.12 -9.58
N ALA A 211 5.98 -24.38 -9.21
CA ALA A 211 5.63 -25.52 -10.07
C ALA A 211 4.11 -25.61 -10.35
N ASN A 212 3.28 -25.29 -9.35
CA ASN A 212 1.83 -25.49 -9.38
C ASN A 212 1.02 -24.20 -9.15
N GLU A 213 1.66 -23.03 -9.19
CA GLU A 213 1.01 -21.75 -8.93
C GLU A 213 1.03 -20.87 -10.17
N PHE A 214 -0.11 -20.28 -10.52
CA PHE A 214 -0.27 -19.49 -11.72
C PHE A 214 -0.70 -18.07 -11.37
N ARG A 215 -0.26 -17.10 -12.17
CA ARG A 215 -0.71 -15.70 -12.00
C ARG A 215 -2.18 -15.58 -12.39
N THR A 216 -2.97 -14.91 -11.55
CA THR A 216 -4.40 -14.61 -11.83
C THR A 216 -4.58 -13.78 -13.10
N THR A 217 -3.66 -12.87 -13.37
CA THR A 217 -3.66 -11.98 -14.55
C THR A 217 -3.33 -12.72 -15.86
N ARG A 218 -3.07 -14.03 -15.83
CA ARG A 218 -2.65 -14.83 -17.00
C ARG A 218 -1.49 -14.21 -17.79
N GLY A 219 -0.69 -13.33 -17.14
CA GLY A 219 0.39 -12.59 -17.76
C GLY A 219 -0.05 -11.36 -18.56
N ILE A 220 -1.30 -11.04 -18.53
CA ILE A 220 -1.79 -9.77 -19.04
C ILE A 220 -1.46 -8.74 -17.96
N ILE A 221 -0.51 -7.88 -18.23
CA ILE A 221 -0.27 -6.68 -17.42
C ILE A 221 -1.19 -5.63 -18.02
N PRO A 222 -2.25 -5.20 -17.33
CA PRO A 222 -3.03 -4.09 -17.81
C PRO A 222 -2.13 -2.85 -17.79
N THR A 223 -1.72 -2.40 -18.94
CA THR A 223 -1.21 -1.04 -19.09
C THR A 223 -2.40 -0.10 -18.90
N PRO A 224 -2.26 0.94 -18.07
CA PRO A 224 -3.30 1.97 -18.00
C PRO A 224 -3.62 2.43 -19.43
N LEU A 225 -4.89 2.41 -19.80
CA LEU A 225 -5.30 2.98 -21.05
C LEU A 225 -5.05 4.50 -20.94
N GLU A 226 -4.02 4.97 -21.60
CA GLU A 226 -3.79 6.40 -21.74
C GLU A 226 -4.75 6.92 -22.81
N GLU A 227 -5.89 7.40 -22.38
CA GLU A 227 -6.77 8.18 -23.26
C GLU A 227 -6.22 9.59 -23.40
N THR A 228 -5.74 9.89 -24.59
CA THR A 228 -5.47 11.28 -24.97
C THR A 228 -6.81 11.93 -25.28
N TYR A 229 -7.32 12.74 -24.36
CA TYR A 229 -8.51 13.55 -24.61
C TYR A 229 -8.20 14.60 -25.68
N GLN A 230 -8.71 14.38 -26.89
CA GLN A 230 -8.71 15.39 -27.92
C GLN A 230 -10.08 16.09 -27.91
N THR A 231 -10.12 17.29 -27.39
CA THR A 231 -11.32 18.11 -27.40
C THR A 231 -11.39 18.88 -28.72
N THR A 232 -12.57 18.91 -29.32
CA THR A 232 -12.81 19.58 -30.59
C THR A 232 -13.23 21.04 -30.41
N SER A 233 -13.63 21.44 -29.21
CA SER A 233 -14.09 22.80 -28.92
C SER A 233 -13.57 23.33 -27.58
N TRP A 234 -13.43 24.66 -27.46
CA TRP A 234 -13.05 25.34 -26.23
C TRP A 234 -14.02 25.12 -25.08
N SER A 235 -15.32 25.02 -25.38
CA SER A 235 -16.37 24.78 -24.38
C SER A 235 -16.25 23.37 -23.78
N GLU A 236 -15.94 22.38 -24.60
CA GLU A 236 -15.71 21.02 -24.17
C GLU A 236 -14.45 20.91 -23.31
N SER A 237 -13.35 21.56 -23.74
CA SER A 237 -12.10 21.62 -22.97
C SER A 237 -12.33 22.23 -21.59
N PHE A 238 -13.08 23.31 -21.49
CA PHE A 238 -13.41 23.96 -20.23
C PHE A 238 -14.27 23.06 -19.32
N SER A 239 -15.25 22.38 -19.89
CA SER A 239 -16.12 21.44 -19.16
C SER A 239 -15.32 20.27 -18.56
N VAL A 240 -14.45 19.66 -19.37
CA VAL A 240 -13.57 18.57 -18.92
C VAL A 240 -12.61 19.05 -17.83
N ALA A 241 -11.94 20.18 -18.03
CA ALA A 241 -10.99 20.75 -17.08
C ALA A 241 -11.66 21.09 -15.75
N SER A 242 -12.82 21.75 -15.76
CA SER A 242 -13.58 22.10 -14.55
C SER A 242 -14.05 20.86 -13.78
N SER A 243 -14.52 19.84 -14.49
CA SER A 243 -14.88 18.55 -13.89
C SER A 243 -13.68 17.87 -13.23
N GLN A 244 -12.52 17.93 -13.87
CA GLN A 244 -11.29 17.34 -13.32
C GLN A 244 -10.83 18.08 -12.07
N ILE A 245 -10.79 19.41 -12.09
CA ILE A 245 -10.43 20.23 -10.92
C ILE A 245 -11.38 19.94 -9.75
N TRP A 246 -12.70 19.82 -10.02
CA TRP A 246 -13.67 19.47 -8.99
C TRP A 246 -13.40 18.10 -8.36
N LYS A 247 -13.13 17.09 -9.18
CA LYS A 247 -12.78 15.73 -8.70
C LYS A 247 -11.52 15.74 -7.83
N GLU A 248 -10.48 16.46 -8.25
CA GLU A 248 -9.25 16.60 -7.47
C GLU A 248 -9.51 17.34 -6.15
N GLY A 249 -10.31 18.40 -6.16
CA GLY A 249 -10.72 19.09 -4.95
C GLY A 249 -11.40 18.19 -3.93
N VAL A 250 -12.35 17.39 -4.37
CA VAL A 250 -13.01 16.41 -3.49
C VAL A 250 -12.01 15.35 -2.98
N ARG A 251 -11.04 14.93 -3.80
CA ARG A 251 -10.00 13.96 -3.42
C ARG A 251 -9.13 14.51 -2.29
N ILE A 252 -8.69 15.77 -2.40
CA ILE A 252 -7.88 16.44 -1.37
C ILE A 252 -8.64 16.56 -0.04
N LEU A 253 -9.91 16.99 -0.08
CA LEU A 253 -10.72 17.08 1.13
C LEU A 253 -10.91 15.72 1.82
N ARG A 254 -11.11 14.66 1.04
CA ARG A 254 -11.16 13.28 1.56
C ARG A 254 -9.83 12.84 2.16
N PHE A 255 -8.72 13.20 1.52
CA PHE A 255 -7.38 12.91 2.02
C PHE A 255 -7.14 13.62 3.36
N LEU A 256 -7.44 14.91 3.45
CA LEU A 256 -7.32 15.69 4.69
C LEU A 256 -8.19 15.12 5.81
N LYS A 257 -9.43 14.72 5.49
CA LYS A 257 -10.32 14.05 6.46
C LYS A 257 -9.69 12.76 6.99
N LYS A 258 -9.13 11.93 6.13
CA LYS A 258 -8.48 10.67 6.52
C LYS A 258 -7.19 10.90 7.31
N LEU A 259 -6.45 11.95 6.99
CA LEU A 259 -5.25 12.35 7.73
C LEU A 259 -5.60 12.79 9.15
N VAL A 260 -6.58 13.67 9.31
CA VAL A 260 -7.04 14.17 10.62
C VAL A 260 -7.68 13.04 11.45
N SER A 261 -8.39 12.10 10.81
CA SER A 261 -8.97 10.94 11.50
C SER A 261 -7.96 9.83 11.83
N GLY A 262 -6.67 10.00 11.49
CA GLY A 262 -5.62 9.01 11.75
C GLY A 262 -5.70 7.75 10.89
N GLN A 263 -6.56 7.72 9.86
CA GLN A 263 -6.65 6.60 8.92
C GLN A 263 -5.47 6.55 7.95
N ILE A 264 -4.80 7.67 7.75
CA ILE A 264 -3.58 7.78 6.95
C ILE A 264 -2.48 8.34 7.87
N SER A 265 -1.30 7.72 7.83
CA SER A 265 -0.16 8.22 8.61
C SER A 265 0.33 9.56 8.06
N ALA A 266 0.68 10.48 8.96
CA ALA A 266 1.32 11.74 8.60
C ALA A 266 2.70 11.55 7.92
N THR A 267 3.31 10.38 8.09
CA THR A 267 4.55 10.01 7.39
C THR A 267 4.38 9.88 5.87
N ASN A 268 3.14 9.77 5.37
CA ASN A 268 2.86 9.73 3.93
C ASN A 268 2.80 11.12 3.27
N LEU A 269 2.98 12.20 4.04
CA LEU A 269 3.07 13.54 3.48
C LEU A 269 4.38 13.69 2.70
N GLY A 270 4.28 14.19 1.48
CA GLY A 270 5.43 14.56 0.66
C GLY A 270 5.78 16.02 0.87
N GLY A 271 7.06 16.32 0.99
CA GLY A 271 7.57 17.68 1.10
C GLY A 271 8.07 18.25 -0.24
N PRO A 272 8.75 19.40 -0.18
CA PRO A 272 9.28 20.05 -1.37
C PRO A 272 10.19 19.15 -2.21
N GLY A 273 10.99 18.29 -1.58
CA GLY A 273 11.86 17.32 -2.27
C GLY A 273 11.03 16.27 -3.02
N THR A 274 10.02 15.71 -2.38
CA THR A 274 9.09 14.77 -3.02
C THR A 274 8.37 15.42 -4.20
N ILE A 275 7.88 16.68 -4.05
CA ILE A 275 7.22 17.42 -5.13
C ILE A 275 8.17 17.62 -6.32
N ALA A 276 9.42 18.01 -6.06
CA ALA A 276 10.42 18.20 -7.11
C ALA A 276 10.73 16.86 -7.85
N THR A 277 10.81 15.75 -7.14
CA THR A 277 11.03 14.44 -7.74
C THR A 277 9.87 14.02 -8.64
N VAL A 278 8.62 14.22 -8.19
CA VAL A 278 7.43 13.93 -9.01
C VAL A 278 7.39 14.86 -10.22
N ALA A 279 7.66 16.16 -10.05
CA ALA A 279 7.70 17.13 -11.16
C ALA A 279 8.72 16.73 -12.23
N THR A 280 9.89 16.25 -11.81
CA THR A 280 10.96 15.77 -12.74
C THR A 280 10.49 14.51 -13.47
N SER A 281 9.84 13.57 -12.78
CA SER A 281 9.27 12.38 -13.39
C SER A 281 8.22 12.73 -14.44
N GLU A 282 7.26 13.60 -14.09
CA GLU A 282 6.21 14.03 -15.03
C GLU A 282 6.80 14.80 -16.24
N ALA A 283 7.86 15.57 -16.02
CA ALA A 283 8.56 16.27 -17.09
C ALA A 283 9.24 15.31 -18.07
N THR A 284 9.78 14.19 -17.62
CA THR A 284 10.38 13.16 -18.49
C THR A 284 9.32 12.41 -19.32
N GLU A 285 8.09 12.33 -18.84
CA GLU A 285 6.97 11.72 -19.56
C GLU A 285 6.30 12.66 -20.59
N GLY A 286 6.63 13.95 -20.54
CA GLY A 286 6.20 14.94 -21.53
C GLY A 286 5.62 16.22 -20.94
N THR A 287 5.66 17.29 -21.75
CA THR A 287 5.21 18.63 -21.35
C THR A 287 3.75 18.66 -20.93
N SER A 288 2.87 17.88 -21.56
CA SER A 288 1.45 17.81 -21.21
C SER A 288 1.24 17.22 -19.81
N ARG A 289 2.01 16.21 -19.44
CA ARG A 289 1.95 15.60 -18.10
C ARG A 289 2.44 16.56 -17.02
N LEU A 290 3.54 17.26 -17.30
CA LEU A 290 4.06 18.29 -16.41
C LEU A 290 3.04 19.41 -16.20
N LEU A 291 2.37 19.89 -17.25
CA LEU A 291 1.35 20.93 -17.15
C LEU A 291 0.13 20.47 -16.33
N LEU A 292 -0.31 19.23 -16.53
CA LEU A 292 -1.36 18.62 -15.71
C LEU A 292 -0.96 18.55 -14.23
N PHE A 293 0.24 18.12 -13.94
CA PHE A 293 0.78 18.07 -12.58
C PHE A 293 0.81 19.45 -11.93
N LEU A 294 1.33 20.47 -12.64
CA LEU A 294 1.37 21.85 -12.15
C LEU A 294 -0.05 22.43 -11.92
N THR A 295 -0.98 22.12 -12.80
CA THR A 295 -2.39 22.52 -12.64
C THR A 295 -3.02 21.87 -11.40
N MET A 296 -2.77 20.57 -11.19
CA MET A 296 -3.22 19.87 -9.99
C MET A 296 -2.59 20.44 -8.72
N LEU A 297 -1.29 20.73 -8.75
CA LEU A 297 -0.58 21.35 -7.62
C LEU A 297 -1.16 22.72 -7.26
N SER A 298 -1.44 23.56 -8.28
CA SER A 298 -2.07 24.86 -8.11
C SER A 298 -3.48 24.77 -7.55
N ALA A 299 -4.28 23.81 -8.04
CA ALA A 299 -5.64 23.57 -7.53
C ALA A 299 -5.60 23.11 -6.06
N ASN A 300 -4.67 22.22 -5.72
CA ASN A 300 -4.48 21.74 -4.35
C ASN A 300 -4.08 22.87 -3.41
N LEU A 301 -3.16 23.75 -3.83
CA LEU A 301 -2.74 24.91 -3.07
C LEU A 301 -3.91 25.90 -2.85
N ALA A 302 -4.72 26.13 -3.88
CA ALA A 302 -5.91 26.97 -3.76
C ALA A 302 -6.89 26.40 -2.71
N ILE A 303 -7.17 25.10 -2.74
CA ILE A 303 -8.08 24.44 -1.79
C ILE A 303 -7.53 24.52 -0.36
N VAL A 304 -6.24 24.29 -0.18
CA VAL A 304 -5.60 24.39 1.14
C VAL A 304 -5.68 25.84 1.66
N ASN A 305 -5.49 26.83 0.79
CA ASN A 305 -5.60 28.24 1.18
C ASN A 305 -7.03 28.65 1.59
N PHE A 306 -8.06 27.94 1.12
CA PHE A 306 -9.44 28.14 1.56
C PHE A 306 -9.80 27.46 2.89
N LEU A 307 -8.88 26.65 3.47
CA LEU A 307 -9.13 26.08 4.79
C LEU A 307 -9.21 27.16 5.87
N PRO A 308 -10.04 26.97 6.91
CA PRO A 308 -10.21 27.95 7.99
C PRO A 308 -9.03 27.94 8.97
N ILE A 309 -7.82 28.08 8.43
CA ILE A 309 -6.57 28.12 9.19
C ILE A 309 -6.12 29.58 9.24
N PRO A 310 -5.95 30.18 10.43
CA PRO A 310 -5.39 31.51 10.56
C PRO A 310 -4.05 31.60 9.82
N VAL A 311 -3.78 32.72 9.11
CA VAL A 311 -2.64 32.93 8.19
C VAL A 311 -2.95 32.56 6.73
N LEU A 312 -3.86 31.64 6.46
CA LEU A 312 -4.34 31.36 5.10
C LEU A 312 -5.53 32.27 4.77
N ASP A 313 -5.83 32.44 3.48
CA ASP A 313 -6.94 33.27 3.00
C ASP A 313 -8.28 32.83 3.60
N GLY A 314 -8.49 31.51 3.75
CA GLY A 314 -9.68 30.96 4.43
C GLY A 314 -9.82 31.40 5.89
N GLY A 315 -8.73 31.59 6.61
CA GLY A 315 -8.75 32.16 7.96
C GLY A 315 -9.24 33.61 7.97
N HIS A 316 -8.79 34.42 7.01
CA HIS A 316 -9.28 35.79 6.85
C HIS A 316 -10.76 35.83 6.48
N MET A 317 -11.21 34.90 5.63
CA MET A 317 -12.64 34.77 5.29
C MET A 317 -13.49 34.41 6.51
N VAL A 318 -12.99 33.63 7.45
CA VAL A 318 -13.69 33.36 8.72
C VAL A 318 -13.82 34.63 9.58
N PHE A 319 -12.78 35.47 9.64
CA PHE A 319 -12.87 36.74 10.36
C PHE A 319 -13.88 37.67 9.72
N LEU A 320 -13.90 37.81 8.40
CA LEU A 320 -14.88 38.59 7.66
C LEU A 320 -16.31 38.06 7.85
N ALA A 321 -16.49 36.74 7.81
CA ALA A 321 -17.79 36.13 8.05
C ALA A 321 -18.28 36.38 9.48
N TYR A 322 -17.38 36.32 10.47
CA TYR A 322 -17.71 36.69 11.86
C TYR A 322 -18.17 38.14 11.95
N GLU A 323 -17.43 39.07 11.35
CA GLU A 323 -17.79 40.52 11.32
C GLU A 323 -19.15 40.75 10.63
N GLY A 324 -19.39 40.06 9.52
CA GLY A 324 -20.66 40.16 8.80
C GLY A 324 -21.88 39.66 9.60
N ILE A 325 -21.70 38.57 10.36
CA ILE A 325 -22.78 37.98 11.19
C ILE A 325 -23.01 38.79 12.47
N PHE A 326 -21.94 39.12 13.19
CA PHE A 326 -22.03 39.74 14.51
C PHE A 326 -21.98 41.26 14.46
N ARG A 327 -21.74 41.85 13.27
CA ARG A 327 -21.59 43.30 13.04
C ARG A 327 -20.57 43.97 13.98
N ARG A 328 -19.57 43.22 14.40
CA ARG A 328 -18.47 43.64 15.24
C ARG A 328 -17.18 43.00 14.77
N PRO A 329 -16.09 43.74 14.56
CA PRO A 329 -14.81 43.15 14.19
C PRO A 329 -14.27 42.28 15.31
N VAL A 330 -13.51 41.26 14.93
CA VAL A 330 -12.72 40.46 15.88
C VAL A 330 -11.68 41.40 16.52
N THR A 331 -11.48 41.29 17.82
CA THR A 331 -10.52 42.15 18.52
C THR A 331 -9.10 41.89 18.01
N GLU A 332 -8.31 42.94 17.84
CA GLU A 332 -6.93 42.86 17.33
C GLU A 332 -6.09 41.82 18.09
N LYS A 333 -6.23 41.75 19.41
CA LYS A 333 -5.50 40.76 20.23
C LYS A 333 -5.80 39.33 19.82
N VAL A 334 -7.06 38.98 19.57
CA VAL A 334 -7.48 37.63 19.13
C VAL A 334 -6.96 37.34 17.72
N GLN A 335 -7.08 38.33 16.82
CA GLN A 335 -6.56 38.19 15.45
C GLN A 335 -5.06 37.92 15.44
N VAL A 336 -4.29 38.69 16.21
CA VAL A 336 -2.83 38.53 16.33
C VAL A 336 -2.46 37.18 16.91
N ILE A 337 -3.11 36.76 18.01
CA ILE A 337 -2.83 35.46 18.64
C ILE A 337 -3.13 34.31 17.67
N LEU A 338 -4.27 34.33 16.99
CA LEU A 338 -4.65 33.29 16.04
C LEU A 338 -3.69 33.25 14.83
N THR A 339 -3.26 34.44 14.35
CA THR A 339 -2.29 34.53 13.25
C THR A 339 -0.94 33.93 13.64
N TYR A 340 -0.42 34.26 14.83
CA TYR A 340 0.85 33.68 15.29
C TYR A 340 0.72 32.17 15.55
N ALA A 341 -0.40 31.70 16.08
CA ALA A 341 -0.66 30.27 16.28
C ALA A 341 -0.72 29.52 14.93
N GLY A 342 -1.40 30.10 13.94
CA GLY A 342 -1.44 29.55 12.58
C GLY A 342 -0.07 29.54 11.91
N LEU A 343 0.72 30.61 12.06
CA LEU A 343 2.08 30.69 11.54
C LEU A 343 2.98 29.61 12.18
N ALA A 344 2.92 29.46 13.49
CA ALA A 344 3.69 28.44 14.21
C ALA A 344 3.29 27.03 13.76
N PHE A 345 1.99 26.78 13.54
CA PHE A 345 1.49 25.51 13.01
C PHE A 345 2.03 25.22 11.62
N ILE A 346 1.97 26.19 10.69
CA ILE A 346 2.44 26.01 9.31
C ILE A 346 3.96 25.79 9.28
N LEU A 347 4.72 26.58 10.05
CA LEU A 347 6.17 26.41 10.15
C LEU A 347 6.54 25.04 10.76
N GLY A 348 5.83 24.62 11.81
CA GLY A 348 6.02 23.30 12.41
C GLY A 348 5.73 22.15 11.42
N LEU A 349 4.63 22.28 10.68
CA LEU A 349 4.28 21.31 9.64
C LEU A 349 5.34 21.28 8.51
N MET A 350 5.82 22.45 8.08
CA MET A 350 6.86 22.54 7.05
C MET A 350 8.16 21.89 7.51
N LEU A 351 8.61 22.16 8.74
CA LEU A 351 9.79 21.52 9.31
C LEU A 351 9.63 20.00 9.41
N PHE A 352 8.45 19.55 9.85
CA PHE A 352 8.14 18.12 9.94
C PHE A 352 8.20 17.44 8.56
N VAL A 353 7.63 18.05 7.53
CA VAL A 353 7.62 17.47 6.18
C VAL A 353 9.02 17.50 5.55
N ILE A 354 9.81 18.55 5.78
CA ILE A 354 11.22 18.59 5.37
C ILE A 354 12.02 17.49 6.08
N PHE A 355 11.79 17.27 7.37
CA PHE A 355 12.43 16.18 8.10
C PHE A 355 12.08 14.81 7.49
N LEU A 356 10.82 14.58 7.11
CA LEU A 356 10.40 13.37 6.40
C LEU A 356 11.11 13.22 5.04
N ASP A 357 11.22 14.29 4.26
CA ASP A 357 11.94 14.25 2.98
C ASP A 357 13.42 13.90 3.18
N VAL A 358 14.08 14.52 4.15
CA VAL A 358 15.49 14.24 4.45
C VAL A 358 15.67 12.80 4.95
N SER A 359 14.75 12.26 5.76
CA SER A 359 14.80 10.87 6.21
C SER A 359 14.68 9.91 5.03
N ARG A 360 13.78 10.17 4.08
CA ARG A 360 13.62 9.37 2.85
C ARG A 360 14.85 9.43 1.94
N ILE A 361 15.51 10.59 1.84
CA ILE A 361 16.74 10.75 1.06
C ILE A 361 17.88 9.93 1.66
N LYS A 362 17.99 9.86 2.98
CA LYS A 362 18.98 8.99 3.65
C LYS A 362 18.78 7.51 3.30
N ASP A 363 17.52 7.06 3.24
CA ASP A 363 17.17 5.69 2.85
C ASP A 363 17.47 5.41 1.35
N TRP A 364 17.71 6.45 0.55
CA TRP A 364 18.08 6.35 -0.87
C TRP A 364 19.60 6.30 -1.11
N PHE A 365 20.41 6.84 -0.18
CA PHE A 365 21.88 6.98 -0.35
C PHE A 365 22.70 6.11 0.59
N PHE A 366 22.12 5.52 1.62
CA PHE A 366 22.76 4.65 2.60
C PHE A 366 21.94 3.38 2.84
#